data_005ae496ff70a59b121be22f9ab96cc5
#
_entry.id   005ae496ff70a59b121be22f9ab96cc5
#
_cell.length_a   1.000
_cell.length_b   1.000
_cell.length_c   1.000
_cell.angle_alpha   90.00
_cell.angle_beta   90.00
_cell.angle_gamma   90.00
#
_symmetry.space_group_name_H-M   'P 1'
#
loop_
_entity.id
_entity.type
_entity.pdbx_description
1 polymer ?
#
loop_
_entity_poly.entity_id
_entity_poly.type
_entity_poly.pdbx_seq_one_letter_code
_entity_poly.pdbx_strand_id
1 'polypeptide(L)'
;MNNYTTINVKNRTAINVKNKDMKMNVTAKWVFTFLFVAAASMLHAGAYTNPVLPYDYSDPDVCQAGEDYYMTSSSFNCIPGLQILHSRDLVHWRFVDAALRWRVPGTEQAASDSPEYGCGVWAPSIRFHKGRFYIYYGDPDRGVYCVRSQATSGAVEAFPLEWEEAVLVKPGKGFIDACPLWDEDGRVYLVHALAGSRAGLKSVLMVCELTADGLACKTESRIVFDGHPDHPTSEGPKFYKRNGYYYIMHPAGGVATGWQVCQRSRSPYGPYETKVVLAQGKTGVNGPHQGAWVGYWFLHFQDVGVAGRIVHLQPLRWQDDWPVMGNEGEPVSQGNVPDKAVSTIGENANPRLFREEFSTTDLPLSWQWSGNYDARYGFCNAAQSMLRLFSYPCDSIPASPSLLLQKIPANRAFTVTAKVRFTPLKKITGHERAGLIVAGRQSYMLDAPANGEWTWLRVTVSQNHDCQFYTSTDGKTYIAVGKPFRAVEGVWIGAKVGLYCTRDRVKINDSGYMDVDWFEIR
;
A
#
# COMPACT_ATOMS: atom_id res chain seq x y z
N MET A 1 21.52 67.84 13.48
CA MET A 1 21.15 68.60 14.69
C MET A 1 21.08 67.57 15.79
N ASN A 2 22.19 67.48 16.55
CA ASN A 2 22.37 67.87 17.93
C ASN A 2 21.36 67.20 18.88
N ASN A 3 21.72 66.60 20.00
CA ASN A 3 22.87 66.82 20.90
C ASN A 3 23.04 65.63 21.87
N TYR A 4 24.23 65.39 22.21
CA TYR A 4 24.80 64.74 23.40
C TYR A 4 24.19 65.19 24.70
N THR A 5 24.18 64.33 25.75
CA THR A 5 24.77 64.77 27.04
C THR A 5 25.21 63.58 27.89
N THR A 6 26.47 63.52 28.15
CA THR A 6 27.17 62.68 29.11
C THR A 6 27.08 63.36 30.47
N ILE A 7 26.94 62.60 31.56
CA ILE A 7 27.46 63.07 32.89
C ILE A 7 28.12 61.87 33.59
N ASN A 8 29.32 62.15 33.99
CA ASN A 8 30.29 61.38 34.74
C ASN A 8 30.17 61.71 36.24
N VAL A 9 30.65 60.84 37.12
CA VAL A 9 31.56 61.16 38.26
C VAL A 9 31.29 60.39 39.56
N LYS A 10 32.27 59.50 39.89
CA LYS A 10 33.03 59.28 41.14
C LYS A 10 32.23 59.04 42.47
N ASN A 11 32.56 58.09 43.28
CA ASN A 11 33.83 57.75 43.97
C ASN A 11 33.58 56.63 45.03
N ARG A 12 34.59 55.74 45.16
CA ARG A 12 35.20 55.14 46.35
C ARG A 12 34.35 54.50 47.46
N THR A 13 34.57 53.27 47.82
CA THR A 13 35.67 52.79 48.67
C THR A 13 35.72 51.25 48.72
N ALA A 14 36.93 50.74 48.83
CA ALA A 14 37.27 49.31 48.86
C ALA A 14 36.89 48.65 50.20
N ILE A 15 36.45 47.39 50.12
CA ILE A 15 36.73 46.37 51.13
C ILE A 15 37.13 45.07 50.39
N ASN A 16 38.37 44.68 50.74
CA ASN A 16 39.06 43.52 50.27
C ASN A 16 38.63 42.31 51.14
N VAL A 17 37.93 41.32 50.61
CA VAL A 17 37.85 40.01 51.26
C VAL A 17 37.94 38.96 50.18
N LYS A 18 38.89 38.09 50.38
CA LYS A 18 39.23 36.90 49.59
C LYS A 18 38.00 36.04 49.23
N ASN A 19 37.79 35.80 47.93
CA ASN A 19 37.12 34.63 47.49
C ASN A 19 37.77 34.13 46.19
N LYS A 20 38.66 33.15 46.34
CA LYS A 20 39.41 32.51 45.26
C LYS A 20 38.76 31.24 44.77
N ASP A 21 37.53 30.90 45.23
CA ASP A 21 36.94 29.56 45.00
C ASP A 21 35.56 29.57 44.33
N MET A 22 35.19 30.65 43.61
CA MET A 22 33.86 30.68 42.99
C MET A 22 33.85 31.02 41.49
N LYS A 23 34.95 30.81 40.78
CA LYS A 23 34.99 31.03 39.32
C LYS A 23 35.07 29.75 38.48
N MET A 24 35.14 28.56 39.08
CA MET A 24 35.24 27.31 38.31
C MET A 24 33.88 26.56 38.11
N ASN A 25 32.85 26.96 38.87
CA ASN A 25 31.58 26.24 38.79
C ASN A 25 30.55 26.79 37.80
N VAL A 26 30.69 27.99 37.28
CA VAL A 26 29.72 28.59 36.38
C VAL A 26 29.99 28.18 34.93
N THR A 27 31.26 28.13 34.53
CA THR A 27 31.63 27.66 33.17
C THR A 27 31.42 26.16 32.97
N ALA A 28 31.65 25.35 34.00
CA ALA A 28 31.39 23.92 33.93
C ALA A 28 29.88 23.58 33.87
N LYS A 29 29.02 24.32 34.58
CA LYS A 29 27.56 24.14 34.50
C LYS A 29 27.00 24.59 33.14
N TRP A 30 27.50 25.64 32.55
CA TRP A 30 27.04 26.08 31.22
C TRP A 30 27.53 25.15 30.10
N VAL A 31 28.76 24.63 30.20
CA VAL A 31 29.26 23.64 29.23
C VAL A 31 28.52 22.31 29.35
N PHE A 32 28.19 21.85 30.58
CA PHE A 32 27.35 20.64 30.75
C PHE A 32 25.90 20.87 30.31
N THR A 33 25.31 22.04 30.54
CA THR A 33 23.96 22.37 30.08
C THR A 33 23.92 22.52 28.55
N PHE A 34 24.92 23.09 27.91
CA PHE A 34 25.01 23.16 26.46
C PHE A 34 25.32 21.81 25.82
N LEU A 35 26.15 20.96 26.43
CA LEU A 35 26.37 19.59 25.97
C LEU A 35 25.13 18.71 26.18
N PHE A 36 24.35 18.91 27.23
CA PHE A 36 23.09 18.19 27.44
C PHE A 36 21.97 18.65 26.50
N VAL A 37 21.90 19.95 26.17
CA VAL A 37 20.97 20.50 25.18
C VAL A 37 21.40 20.11 23.77
N ALA A 38 22.70 20.07 23.45
CA ALA A 38 23.18 19.56 22.15
C ALA A 38 23.04 18.04 22.02
N ALA A 39 23.17 17.26 23.10
CA ALA A 39 22.89 15.82 23.11
C ALA A 39 21.41 15.53 23.10
N ALA A 40 20.54 16.35 23.70
CA ALA A 40 19.11 16.22 23.64
C ALA A 40 18.53 16.59 22.25
N SER A 41 19.17 17.47 21.50
CA SER A 41 18.79 17.81 20.13
C SER A 41 19.33 16.82 19.07
N MET A 42 20.20 15.89 19.42
CA MET A 42 20.61 14.78 18.53
C MET A 42 19.78 13.51 18.70
N LEU A 43 18.75 13.49 19.55
CA LEU A 43 17.95 12.29 19.87
C LEU A 43 16.54 12.28 19.27
N HIS A 44 16.28 13.08 18.23
CA HIS A 44 14.97 13.08 17.55
C HIS A 44 15.09 12.75 16.04
N ALA A 45 15.84 11.72 15.69
CA ALA A 45 15.57 10.99 14.47
C ALA A 45 14.44 10.01 14.80
N GLY A 46 13.29 10.07 14.11
CA GLY A 46 12.19 9.15 14.31
C GLY A 46 12.65 7.72 14.04
N ALA A 47 12.80 6.92 15.10
CA ALA A 47 13.18 5.52 14.95
C ALA A 47 12.01 4.74 14.31
N TYR A 48 12.31 3.88 13.35
CA TYR A 48 11.33 2.95 12.78
C TYR A 48 11.78 1.51 12.90
N THR A 49 10.83 0.59 12.86
CA THR A 49 11.04 -0.85 12.80
C THR A 49 10.36 -1.40 11.56
N ASN A 50 11.06 -2.21 10.81
CA ASN A 50 10.51 -2.94 9.67
C ASN A 50 9.70 -4.18 10.09
N PRO A 51 8.60 -4.50 9.38
CA PRO A 51 8.03 -3.77 8.26
C PRO A 51 7.33 -2.48 8.70
N VAL A 52 7.43 -1.40 7.91
CA VAL A 52 6.72 -0.14 8.16
C VAL A 52 5.23 -0.25 7.88
N LEU A 53 4.83 -1.17 6.99
CA LEU A 53 3.43 -1.56 6.75
C LEU A 53 3.30 -3.08 6.87
N PRO A 54 2.83 -3.60 8.00
CA PRO A 54 2.63 -5.03 8.24
C PRO A 54 1.28 -5.54 7.73
N TYR A 55 0.87 -5.12 6.55
CA TYR A 55 -0.32 -5.52 5.81
C TYR A 55 0.04 -5.75 4.34
N ASP A 56 -0.86 -6.40 3.60
CA ASP A 56 -0.66 -6.69 2.18
C ASP A 56 -0.72 -5.41 1.33
N TYR A 57 0.45 -4.92 0.91
CA TYR A 57 0.64 -3.87 -0.09
C TYR A 57 1.58 -4.37 -1.17
N SER A 58 1.06 -5.25 -2.03
CA SER A 58 1.83 -5.86 -3.10
C SER A 58 2.40 -4.84 -4.07
N ASP A 59 3.66 -5.02 -4.48
CA ASP A 59 4.30 -4.25 -5.54
C ASP A 59 4.26 -2.72 -5.29
N PRO A 60 4.69 -2.23 -4.10
CA PRO A 60 4.57 -0.84 -3.75
C PRO A 60 5.44 0.04 -4.63
N ASP A 61 4.89 1.18 -5.07
CA ASP A 61 5.66 2.25 -5.68
C ASP A 61 5.35 3.58 -5.00
N VAL A 62 6.37 4.41 -4.87
CA VAL A 62 6.31 5.69 -4.14
C VAL A 62 6.87 6.82 -4.97
N CYS A 63 6.22 7.99 -4.90
CA CYS A 63 6.76 9.24 -5.41
C CYS A 63 6.71 10.33 -4.34
N GLN A 64 7.46 11.40 -4.59
CA GLN A 64 7.43 12.61 -3.78
C GLN A 64 6.79 13.74 -4.55
N ALA A 65 5.89 14.50 -3.88
CA ALA A 65 5.33 15.73 -4.38
C ALA A 65 5.49 16.81 -3.29
N GLY A 66 6.34 17.80 -3.52
CA GLY A 66 6.73 18.74 -2.49
C GLY A 66 7.46 18.05 -1.33
N GLU A 67 6.92 18.18 -0.12
CA GLU A 67 7.46 17.52 1.08
C GLU A 67 6.76 16.20 1.42
N ASP A 68 5.70 15.85 0.70
CA ASP A 68 4.83 14.72 0.95
C ASP A 68 5.22 13.52 0.07
N TYR A 69 5.03 12.31 0.60
CA TYR A 69 5.23 11.04 -0.11
C TYR A 69 3.89 10.36 -0.36
N TYR A 70 3.75 9.81 -1.56
CA TYR A 70 2.56 9.10 -1.99
C TYR A 70 2.91 7.71 -2.50
N MET A 71 2.23 6.69 -1.99
CA MET A 71 2.42 5.30 -2.34
C MET A 71 1.13 4.71 -2.90
N THR A 72 1.27 3.84 -3.88
CA THR A 72 0.20 2.95 -4.33
C THR A 72 0.72 1.51 -4.46
N SER A 73 -0.18 0.55 -4.61
CA SER A 73 0.13 -0.88 -4.69
C SER A 73 -0.84 -1.60 -5.62
N SER A 74 -0.51 -2.82 -6.00
CA SER A 74 -1.41 -3.71 -6.75
C SER A 74 -2.72 -3.91 -6.02
N SER A 75 -3.83 -3.81 -6.72
CA SER A 75 -5.17 -4.08 -6.17
C SER A 75 -5.82 -5.31 -6.80
N PHE A 76 -5.24 -5.85 -7.87
CA PHE A 76 -5.74 -7.02 -8.60
C PHE A 76 -7.20 -6.86 -8.99
N ASN A 77 -8.07 -7.75 -8.53
CA ASN A 77 -9.51 -7.69 -8.78
C ASN A 77 -10.28 -6.78 -7.80
N CYS A 78 -9.64 -6.27 -6.74
CA CYS A 78 -10.32 -5.53 -5.68
C CYS A 78 -10.54 -4.05 -6.02
N ILE A 79 -11.73 -3.53 -5.71
CA ILE A 79 -12.16 -2.15 -5.95
C ILE A 79 -12.69 -1.51 -4.64
N PRO A 80 -12.38 -0.23 -4.33
CA PRO A 80 -11.59 0.71 -5.14
C PRO A 80 -10.14 0.25 -5.30
N GLY A 81 -9.63 0.37 -6.54
CA GLY A 81 -8.28 -0.03 -6.89
C GLY A 81 -7.29 1.13 -6.83
N LEU A 82 -5.99 0.82 -6.84
CA LEU A 82 -4.93 1.82 -6.77
C LEU A 82 -5.14 2.79 -5.59
N GLN A 83 -5.32 2.22 -4.40
CA GLN A 83 -5.42 3.01 -3.17
C GLN A 83 -4.17 3.88 -3.00
N ILE A 84 -4.36 5.15 -2.66
CA ILE A 84 -3.28 6.12 -2.46
C ILE A 84 -3.05 6.30 -0.97
N LEU A 85 -1.83 6.01 -0.55
CA LEU A 85 -1.36 6.25 0.80
C LEU A 85 -0.44 7.47 0.82
N HIS A 86 -0.57 8.30 1.83
CA HIS A 86 0.22 9.48 2.09
C HIS A 86 1.09 9.31 3.33
N SER A 87 2.31 9.84 3.29
CA SER A 87 3.23 9.93 4.43
C SER A 87 4.11 11.17 4.32
N ARG A 88 4.59 11.69 5.45
CA ARG A 88 5.63 12.72 5.51
C ARG A 88 7.00 12.18 5.90
N ASP A 89 7.06 10.94 6.39
CA ASP A 89 8.27 10.32 6.93
C ASP A 89 8.58 8.93 6.36
N LEU A 90 7.75 8.41 5.43
CA LEU A 90 7.85 7.07 4.84
C LEU A 90 7.56 5.91 5.82
N VAL A 91 7.20 6.21 7.06
CA VAL A 91 6.92 5.24 8.13
C VAL A 91 5.45 5.21 8.51
N HIS A 92 4.86 6.40 8.69
CA HIS A 92 3.46 6.54 9.08
C HIS A 92 2.60 6.86 7.86
N TRP A 93 1.87 5.86 7.40
CA TRP A 93 1.06 5.91 6.19
C TRP A 93 -0.42 6.04 6.49
N ARG A 94 -1.12 6.82 5.67
CA ARG A 94 -2.57 7.03 5.77
C ARG A 94 -3.21 6.95 4.40
N PHE A 95 -4.37 6.30 4.31
CA PHE A 95 -5.20 6.31 3.10
C PHE A 95 -5.77 7.72 2.89
N VAL A 96 -5.60 8.25 1.70
CA VAL A 96 -6.11 9.57 1.33
C VAL A 96 -7.01 9.54 0.09
N ASP A 97 -6.88 8.50 -0.76
CA ASP A 97 -7.63 8.39 -2.02
C ASP A 97 -7.57 6.97 -2.60
N ALA A 98 -8.29 6.77 -3.72
CA ALA A 98 -8.15 5.62 -4.60
C ALA A 98 -8.38 6.06 -6.06
N ALA A 99 -7.40 5.82 -6.92
CA ALA A 99 -7.41 6.35 -8.28
C ALA A 99 -8.30 5.56 -9.26
N LEU A 100 -8.73 4.35 -8.90
CA LEU A 100 -9.47 3.47 -9.80
C LEU A 100 -10.79 3.02 -9.20
N ARG A 101 -11.89 3.47 -9.79
CA ARG A 101 -13.27 3.08 -9.42
C ARG A 101 -13.71 1.79 -10.07
N TRP A 102 -13.17 1.44 -11.24
CA TRP A 102 -13.51 0.28 -12.05
C TRP A 102 -12.25 -0.46 -12.44
N ARG A 103 -12.27 -1.79 -12.39
CA ARG A 103 -11.13 -2.63 -12.76
C ARG A 103 -10.73 -2.45 -14.23
N VAL A 104 -11.71 -2.39 -15.12
CA VAL A 104 -11.52 -2.18 -16.55
C VAL A 104 -12.26 -0.93 -16.96
N PRO A 105 -11.59 0.11 -17.48
CA PRO A 105 -12.21 1.33 -17.95
C PRO A 105 -13.30 1.06 -19.01
N GLY A 106 -14.38 1.84 -18.97
CA GLY A 106 -15.52 1.66 -19.88
C GLY A 106 -16.39 0.42 -19.61
N THR A 107 -16.18 -0.27 -18.49
CA THR A 107 -16.95 -1.46 -18.11
C THR A 107 -17.79 -1.28 -16.86
N GLU A 108 -18.17 -0.06 -16.54
CA GLU A 108 -18.94 0.31 -15.34
C GLU A 108 -20.25 -0.48 -15.23
N GLN A 109 -20.87 -0.79 -16.38
CA GLN A 109 -22.14 -1.54 -16.46
C GLN A 109 -21.94 -3.04 -16.53
N ALA A 110 -20.74 -3.51 -16.88
CA ALA A 110 -20.39 -4.92 -16.88
C ALA A 110 -19.77 -5.28 -15.53
N ALA A 111 -20.57 -5.29 -14.46
CA ALA A 111 -20.18 -6.03 -13.27
C ALA A 111 -19.86 -7.45 -13.75
N SER A 112 -18.57 -7.83 -13.77
CA SER A 112 -18.24 -9.21 -14.06
C SER A 112 -18.92 -10.03 -12.97
N ASP A 113 -19.81 -10.91 -13.34
CA ASP A 113 -20.54 -11.78 -12.43
C ASP A 113 -19.63 -12.67 -11.57
N SER A 114 -18.32 -12.61 -11.82
CA SER A 114 -17.30 -13.35 -11.08
C SER A 114 -15.99 -12.56 -11.04
N PRO A 115 -15.39 -12.35 -9.86
CA PRO A 115 -14.06 -11.77 -9.77
C PRO A 115 -13.04 -12.73 -10.40
N GLU A 116 -12.20 -12.21 -11.28
CA GLU A 116 -11.07 -12.94 -11.85
C GLU A 116 -9.88 -12.83 -10.89
N TYR A 117 -9.82 -13.70 -9.90
CA TYR A 117 -8.76 -13.69 -8.89
C TYR A 117 -7.36 -13.73 -9.49
N GLY A 118 -6.49 -12.82 -9.04
CA GLY A 118 -5.13 -12.67 -9.53
C GLY A 118 -5.03 -11.99 -10.90
N CYS A 119 -6.13 -11.49 -11.47
CA CYS A 119 -6.15 -10.65 -12.67
C CYS A 119 -6.42 -9.18 -12.33
N GLY A 120 -6.43 -8.31 -13.33
CA GLY A 120 -6.75 -6.89 -13.20
C GLY A 120 -5.53 -6.02 -12.96
N VAL A 121 -5.47 -5.32 -11.84
CA VAL A 121 -4.49 -4.24 -11.59
C VAL A 121 -3.20 -4.77 -10.96
N TRP A 122 -2.17 -4.95 -11.79
CA TRP A 122 -0.84 -5.43 -11.39
C TRP A 122 0.16 -4.28 -11.28
N ALA A 123 1.14 -4.44 -10.42
CA ALA A 123 2.35 -3.67 -10.18
C ALA A 123 2.34 -2.23 -10.74
N PRO A 124 1.74 -1.27 -10.03
CA PRO A 124 1.66 0.10 -10.49
C PRO A 124 2.97 0.85 -10.35
N SER A 125 3.07 1.97 -11.08
CA SER A 125 4.10 2.99 -10.86
C SER A 125 3.43 4.35 -10.73
N ILE A 126 3.66 5.05 -9.61
CA ILE A 126 3.15 6.39 -9.36
C ILE A 126 4.24 7.44 -9.59
N ARG A 127 3.92 8.51 -10.33
CA ARG A 127 4.82 9.64 -10.57
C ARG A 127 4.06 10.95 -10.44
N PHE A 128 4.71 11.96 -9.88
CA PHE A 128 4.23 13.34 -9.90
C PHE A 128 5.01 14.14 -10.93
N HIS A 129 4.32 14.63 -11.95
CA HIS A 129 4.94 15.38 -13.04
C HIS A 129 4.05 16.56 -13.48
N LYS A 130 4.63 17.77 -13.54
CA LYS A 130 3.94 19.02 -13.97
C LYS A 130 2.58 19.22 -13.30
N GLY A 131 2.53 19.04 -11.96
CA GLY A 131 1.32 19.26 -11.17
C GLY A 131 0.23 18.21 -11.35
N ARG A 132 0.56 16.99 -11.75
CA ARG A 132 -0.38 15.86 -11.87
C ARG A 132 0.28 14.59 -11.37
N PHE A 133 -0.52 13.72 -10.76
CA PHE A 133 -0.13 12.34 -10.53
C PHE A 133 -0.46 11.51 -11.77
N TYR A 134 0.45 10.60 -12.11
CA TYR A 134 0.30 9.58 -13.14
C TYR A 134 0.53 8.22 -12.49
N ILE A 135 -0.40 7.30 -12.69
CA ILE A 135 -0.24 5.92 -12.22
C ILE A 135 -0.37 5.00 -13.43
N TYR A 136 0.75 4.34 -13.77
CA TYR A 136 0.76 3.30 -14.79
C TYR A 136 0.58 1.95 -14.11
N TYR A 137 -0.24 1.08 -14.68
CA TYR A 137 -0.43 -0.29 -14.17
C TYR A 137 -0.61 -1.27 -15.32
N GLY A 138 -0.23 -2.54 -15.08
CA GLY A 138 -0.45 -3.62 -16.02
C GLY A 138 -1.79 -4.31 -15.75
N ASP A 139 -2.59 -4.51 -16.79
CA ASP A 139 -3.58 -5.59 -16.84
C ASP A 139 -2.96 -6.68 -17.74
N PRO A 140 -2.57 -7.85 -17.21
CA PRO A 140 -1.81 -8.83 -17.98
C PRO A 140 -2.57 -9.40 -19.17
N ASP A 141 -3.88 -9.26 -19.21
CA ASP A 141 -4.74 -9.75 -20.28
C ASP A 141 -5.08 -8.69 -21.33
N ARG A 142 -4.80 -7.39 -21.05
CA ARG A 142 -5.15 -6.25 -21.93
C ARG A 142 -3.97 -5.38 -22.30
N GLY A 143 -3.05 -5.11 -21.36
CA GLY A 143 -1.87 -4.27 -21.57
C GLY A 143 -1.63 -3.27 -20.46
N VAL A 144 -0.88 -2.21 -20.78
CA VAL A 144 -0.52 -1.16 -19.83
C VAL A 144 -1.53 0.00 -19.91
N TYR A 145 -2.09 0.35 -18.78
CA TYR A 145 -2.96 1.50 -18.60
C TYR A 145 -2.24 2.63 -17.85
N CYS A 146 -2.72 3.86 -18.05
CA CYS A 146 -2.37 5.02 -17.24
C CYS A 146 -3.65 5.71 -16.77
N VAL A 147 -3.77 5.94 -15.47
CA VAL A 147 -4.73 6.88 -14.88
C VAL A 147 -3.98 8.08 -14.34
N ARG A 148 -4.49 9.29 -14.59
CA ARG A 148 -3.86 10.52 -14.10
C ARG A 148 -4.86 11.40 -13.36
N SER A 149 -4.36 12.17 -12.39
CA SER A 149 -5.18 13.15 -11.69
C SER A 149 -5.42 14.40 -12.55
N GLN A 150 -6.45 15.17 -12.22
CA GLN A 150 -6.52 16.57 -12.59
C GLN A 150 -5.31 17.34 -12.00
N ALA A 151 -5.10 18.57 -12.46
CA ALA A 151 -4.00 19.38 -11.96
C ALA A 151 -4.15 19.66 -10.45
N THR A 152 -3.07 19.48 -9.70
CA THR A 152 -3.03 19.62 -8.24
C THR A 152 -1.71 20.20 -7.78
N SER A 153 -1.70 20.84 -6.61
CA SER A 153 -0.46 21.28 -5.93
C SER A 153 0.42 20.11 -5.52
N GLY A 154 -0.16 18.91 -5.39
CA GLY A 154 0.50 17.73 -4.82
C GLY A 154 0.54 17.73 -3.29
N ALA A 155 -0.05 18.72 -2.62
CA ALA A 155 -0.16 18.74 -1.16
C ALA A 155 -1.30 17.82 -0.70
N VAL A 156 -1.19 17.22 0.48
CA VAL A 156 -2.17 16.25 1.02
C VAL A 156 -3.56 16.87 1.24
N GLU A 157 -3.63 18.16 1.48
CA GLU A 157 -4.89 18.90 1.66
C GLU A 157 -5.73 18.99 0.37
N ALA A 158 -5.13 18.68 -0.81
CA ALA A 158 -5.86 18.62 -2.07
C ALA A 158 -6.65 17.30 -2.25
N PHE A 159 -6.41 16.29 -1.43
CA PHE A 159 -7.08 14.99 -1.53
C PHE A 159 -8.46 14.96 -0.84
N PRO A 160 -9.42 14.16 -1.36
CA PRO A 160 -9.31 13.29 -2.54
C PRO A 160 -9.22 14.08 -3.86
N LEU A 161 -8.52 13.53 -4.85
CA LEU A 161 -8.33 14.13 -6.16
C LEU A 161 -9.43 13.69 -7.14
N GLU A 162 -9.63 14.49 -8.18
CA GLU A 162 -10.35 14.05 -9.37
C GLU A 162 -9.40 13.30 -10.30
N TRP A 163 -9.79 12.09 -10.70
CA TRP A 163 -9.04 11.22 -11.60
C TRP A 163 -9.73 11.17 -12.95
N GLU A 164 -8.92 11.28 -14.00
CA GLU A 164 -9.38 11.07 -15.37
C GLU A 164 -9.63 9.56 -15.59
N GLU A 165 -10.39 9.22 -16.61
CA GLU A 165 -10.57 7.81 -17.01
C GLU A 165 -9.22 7.21 -17.43
N ALA A 166 -8.96 5.96 -17.04
CA ALA A 166 -7.72 5.30 -17.37
C ALA A 166 -7.61 5.01 -18.88
N VAL A 167 -6.47 5.35 -19.47
CA VAL A 167 -6.17 5.19 -20.89
C VAL A 167 -5.31 3.96 -21.11
N LEU A 168 -5.62 3.15 -22.11
CA LEU A 168 -4.79 2.04 -22.55
C LEU A 168 -3.58 2.58 -23.36
N VAL A 169 -2.46 2.73 -22.68
CA VAL A 169 -1.22 3.31 -23.23
C VAL A 169 -0.50 2.35 -24.19
N LYS A 170 -0.47 1.07 -23.81
CA LYS A 170 0.18 0.01 -24.59
C LYS A 170 -0.70 -1.24 -24.61
N PRO A 171 -1.45 -1.45 -25.70
CA PRO A 171 -2.29 -2.65 -25.85
C PRO A 171 -1.45 -3.91 -26.06
N GLY A 172 -1.94 -5.04 -25.57
CA GLY A 172 -1.35 -6.36 -25.79
C GLY A 172 -1.23 -7.19 -24.52
N LYS A 173 -1.40 -8.51 -24.65
CA LYS A 173 -1.29 -9.44 -23.53
C LYS A 173 0.15 -9.59 -23.04
N GLY A 174 0.29 -9.66 -21.73
CA GLY A 174 1.54 -9.95 -21.05
C GLY A 174 2.43 -8.73 -20.79
N PHE A 175 2.07 -7.51 -21.21
CA PHE A 175 2.78 -6.31 -20.81
C PHE A 175 2.42 -5.95 -19.37
N ILE A 176 3.41 -5.91 -18.48
CA ILE A 176 3.26 -5.68 -17.04
C ILE A 176 4.32 -4.74 -16.49
N ASP A 177 4.13 -4.26 -15.27
CA ASP A 177 5.12 -3.58 -14.43
C ASP A 177 5.70 -2.32 -15.08
N ALA A 178 4.86 -1.54 -15.71
CA ALA A 178 5.29 -0.37 -16.49
C ALA A 178 5.65 0.82 -15.61
N CYS A 179 6.79 1.46 -15.91
CA CYS A 179 7.25 2.65 -15.20
C CYS A 179 7.72 3.72 -16.19
N PRO A 180 7.12 4.93 -16.17
CA PRO A 180 7.52 6.02 -17.04
C PRO A 180 8.72 6.79 -16.47
N LEU A 181 9.46 7.43 -17.39
CA LEU A 181 10.49 8.42 -17.10
C LEU A 181 10.31 9.62 -18.04
N TRP A 182 9.99 10.79 -17.49
CA TRP A 182 10.08 12.07 -18.21
C TRP A 182 11.52 12.55 -18.17
N ASP A 183 12.14 12.66 -19.33
CA ASP A 183 13.53 13.10 -19.45
C ASP A 183 13.64 14.63 -19.60
N GLU A 184 14.80 15.17 -19.28
CA GLU A 184 15.13 16.60 -19.39
C GLU A 184 15.12 17.10 -20.84
N ASP A 185 15.32 16.20 -21.82
CA ASP A 185 15.25 16.52 -23.25
C ASP A 185 13.81 16.58 -23.80
N GLY A 186 12.81 16.39 -22.94
CA GLY A 186 11.39 16.44 -23.27
C GLY A 186 10.83 15.11 -23.81
N ARG A 187 11.64 14.06 -23.96
CA ARG A 187 11.16 12.73 -24.30
C ARG A 187 10.63 12.00 -23.06
N VAL A 188 9.73 11.09 -23.30
CA VAL A 188 9.16 10.22 -22.26
C VAL A 188 9.44 8.77 -22.61
N TYR A 189 10.01 8.04 -21.70
CA TYR A 189 10.33 6.63 -21.87
C TYR A 189 9.46 5.78 -20.96
N LEU A 190 9.14 4.56 -21.38
CA LEU A 190 8.44 3.55 -20.58
C LEU A 190 9.30 2.30 -20.53
N VAL A 191 9.74 1.91 -19.32
CA VAL A 191 10.26 0.58 -19.08
C VAL A 191 9.11 -0.34 -18.68
N HIS A 192 9.14 -1.62 -19.11
CA HIS A 192 8.16 -2.62 -18.71
C HIS A 192 8.74 -4.03 -18.76
N ALA A 193 8.04 -4.97 -18.13
CA ALA A 193 8.37 -6.41 -18.16
C ALA A 193 7.33 -7.19 -18.97
N LEU A 194 7.50 -8.52 -18.99
CA LEU A 194 6.57 -9.46 -19.62
C LEU A 194 6.13 -10.55 -18.62
N ALA A 195 4.82 -10.79 -18.53
CA ALA A 195 4.23 -11.90 -17.81
C ALA A 195 4.35 -13.19 -18.63
N GLY A 196 5.21 -14.11 -18.23
CA GLY A 196 5.43 -15.37 -18.95
C GLY A 196 4.17 -16.18 -19.17
N SER A 197 3.21 -16.15 -18.25
CA SER A 197 1.92 -16.84 -18.34
C SER A 197 1.00 -16.29 -19.45
N ARG A 198 1.27 -15.11 -20.00
CA ARG A 198 0.47 -14.46 -21.06
C ARG A 198 1.29 -14.24 -22.34
N ALA A 199 2.55 -13.84 -22.19
CA ALA A 199 3.44 -13.52 -23.32
C ALA A 199 4.27 -14.72 -23.82
N GLY A 200 4.34 -15.81 -23.04
CA GLY A 200 5.24 -16.94 -23.33
C GLY A 200 6.74 -16.65 -23.13
N LEU A 201 7.06 -15.45 -22.65
CA LEU A 201 8.40 -14.98 -22.34
C LEU A 201 8.37 -14.18 -21.05
N LYS A 202 9.39 -14.34 -20.19
CA LYS A 202 9.63 -13.57 -18.97
C LYS A 202 11.10 -13.26 -18.81
N SER A 203 11.49 -12.64 -17.71
CA SER A 203 12.90 -12.35 -17.36
C SER A 203 13.58 -11.36 -18.31
N VAL A 204 12.83 -10.59 -19.08
CA VAL A 204 13.34 -9.54 -19.96
C VAL A 204 12.73 -8.18 -19.59
N LEU A 205 13.53 -7.12 -19.69
CA LEU A 205 13.05 -5.76 -19.54
C LEU A 205 13.11 -5.06 -20.89
N MET A 206 12.09 -4.27 -21.18
CA MET A 206 11.92 -3.60 -22.46
C MET A 206 11.70 -2.10 -22.24
N VAL A 207 12.14 -1.29 -23.21
CA VAL A 207 11.93 0.16 -23.21
C VAL A 207 11.32 0.59 -24.53
N CYS A 208 10.34 1.50 -24.47
CA CYS A 208 9.83 2.25 -25.62
C CYS A 208 9.72 3.75 -25.29
N GLU A 209 9.55 4.58 -26.32
CA GLU A 209 9.25 6.00 -26.17
C GLU A 209 7.72 6.20 -26.17
N LEU A 210 7.25 7.08 -25.30
CA LEU A 210 5.87 7.52 -25.23
C LEU A 210 5.69 8.87 -25.93
N THR A 211 4.46 9.24 -26.19
CA THR A 211 4.06 10.62 -26.50
C THR A 211 4.42 11.57 -25.35
N ALA A 212 4.56 12.86 -25.62
CA ALA A 212 5.01 13.85 -24.63
C ALA A 212 4.08 13.98 -23.41
N ASP A 213 2.80 13.64 -23.56
CA ASP A 213 1.80 13.56 -22.48
C ASP A 213 1.84 12.24 -21.70
N GLY A 214 2.64 11.25 -22.17
CA GLY A 214 2.78 9.94 -21.56
C GLY A 214 1.63 8.97 -21.83
N LEU A 215 0.66 9.29 -22.67
CA LEU A 215 -0.59 8.53 -22.77
C LEU A 215 -0.65 7.54 -23.94
N ALA A 216 0.39 7.47 -24.77
CA ALA A 216 0.47 6.48 -25.86
C ALA A 216 1.91 6.08 -26.15
N CYS A 217 2.12 4.84 -26.60
CA CYS A 217 3.41 4.43 -27.15
C CYS A 217 3.65 5.07 -28.51
N LYS A 218 4.83 5.68 -28.66
CA LYS A 218 5.30 6.30 -29.91
C LYS A 218 6.18 5.35 -30.73
N THR A 219 6.89 4.44 -30.05
CA THR A 219 7.77 3.48 -30.69
C THR A 219 7.50 2.05 -30.21
N GLU A 220 7.95 1.06 -30.98
CA GLU A 220 7.99 -0.31 -30.52
C GLU A 220 8.96 -0.48 -29.34
N SER A 221 8.65 -1.44 -28.46
CA SER A 221 9.51 -1.78 -27.34
C SER A 221 10.73 -2.57 -27.79
N ARG A 222 11.90 -2.24 -27.22
CA ARG A 222 13.16 -2.95 -27.43
C ARG A 222 13.59 -3.64 -26.14
N ILE A 223 14.06 -4.87 -26.22
CA ILE A 223 14.70 -5.54 -25.08
C ILE A 223 15.99 -4.78 -24.77
N VAL A 224 16.13 -4.33 -23.53
CA VAL A 224 17.30 -3.61 -23.02
C VAL A 224 18.07 -4.43 -21.99
N PHE A 225 17.43 -5.46 -21.43
CA PHE A 225 18.04 -6.40 -20.49
C PHE A 225 17.44 -7.79 -20.65
N ASP A 226 18.32 -8.80 -20.65
CA ASP A 226 17.96 -10.22 -20.62
C ASP A 226 18.52 -10.84 -19.33
N GLY A 227 17.64 -11.21 -18.43
CA GLY A 227 17.97 -11.79 -17.13
C GLY A 227 18.08 -13.31 -17.11
N HIS A 228 17.84 -14.02 -18.22
CA HIS A 228 17.82 -15.48 -18.22
C HIS A 228 19.08 -16.14 -17.67
N PRO A 229 20.30 -15.67 -17.98
CA PRO A 229 21.50 -16.33 -17.46
C PRO A 229 21.65 -16.19 -15.93
N ASP A 230 21.60 -14.95 -15.43
CA ASP A 230 22.06 -14.63 -14.06
C ASP A 230 20.99 -14.04 -13.17
N HIS A 231 19.90 -13.52 -13.75
CA HIS A 231 18.82 -12.80 -13.06
C HIS A 231 17.43 -13.29 -13.50
N PRO A 232 17.13 -14.60 -13.38
CA PRO A 232 15.84 -15.15 -13.81
C PRO A 232 14.69 -14.48 -13.06
N THR A 233 13.52 -14.43 -13.70
CA THR A 233 12.33 -13.72 -13.15
C THR A 233 12.62 -12.24 -12.90
N SER A 234 13.37 -11.58 -13.78
CA SER A 234 13.48 -10.12 -13.81
C SER A 234 12.14 -9.53 -14.23
N GLU A 235 11.56 -8.72 -13.35
CA GLU A 235 10.24 -8.08 -13.50
C GLU A 235 10.20 -6.78 -12.68
N GLY A 236 9.08 -6.11 -12.51
CA GLY A 236 8.93 -4.97 -11.62
C GLY A 236 9.87 -3.78 -11.84
N PRO A 237 10.27 -3.42 -13.09
CA PRO A 237 11.27 -2.40 -13.30
C PRO A 237 10.76 -1.02 -12.91
N LYS A 238 11.64 -0.22 -12.29
CA LYS A 238 11.43 1.21 -12.01
C LYS A 238 12.51 2.04 -12.66
N PHE A 239 12.11 3.07 -13.42
CA PHE A 239 12.99 3.85 -14.27
C PHE A 239 13.29 5.22 -13.65
N TYR A 240 14.60 5.53 -13.55
CA TYR A 240 15.07 6.78 -12.95
C TYR A 240 16.24 7.37 -13.76
N LYS A 241 16.52 8.67 -13.54
CA LYS A 241 17.70 9.37 -14.04
C LYS A 241 18.41 10.14 -12.92
N ARG A 242 19.74 10.02 -12.86
CA ARG A 242 20.58 10.72 -11.89
C ARG A 242 22.00 10.90 -12.44
N ASN A 243 22.58 12.09 -12.29
CA ASN A 243 23.97 12.39 -12.72
C ASN A 243 24.24 11.98 -14.18
N GLY A 244 23.26 12.13 -15.08
CA GLY A 244 23.37 11.76 -16.48
C GLY A 244 23.39 10.26 -16.76
N TYR A 245 23.10 9.42 -15.77
CA TYR A 245 22.83 7.99 -15.94
C TYR A 245 21.34 7.69 -15.86
N TYR A 246 20.92 6.74 -16.67
CA TYR A 246 19.63 6.06 -16.58
C TYR A 246 19.80 4.82 -15.70
N TYR A 247 18.86 4.64 -14.78
CA TYR A 247 18.82 3.51 -13.86
C TYR A 247 17.51 2.75 -14.02
N ILE A 248 17.60 1.43 -14.17
CA ILE A 248 16.46 0.53 -14.04
C ILE A 248 16.70 -0.29 -12.79
N MET A 249 15.87 -0.10 -11.78
CA MET A 249 15.87 -0.92 -10.57
C MET A 249 14.78 -1.98 -10.69
N HIS A 250 15.13 -3.25 -10.46
CA HIS A 250 14.18 -4.34 -10.62
C HIS A 250 14.54 -5.53 -9.73
N PRO A 251 13.56 -6.33 -9.28
CA PRO A 251 13.83 -7.61 -8.63
C PRO A 251 14.15 -8.69 -9.65
N ALA A 252 14.83 -9.74 -9.17
CA ALA A 252 15.06 -10.99 -9.86
C ALA A 252 15.00 -12.16 -8.86
N GLY A 253 14.99 -13.41 -9.33
CA GLY A 253 15.00 -14.61 -8.48
C GLY A 253 13.66 -14.98 -7.83
N GLY A 254 12.61 -14.20 -8.08
CA GLY A 254 11.25 -14.42 -7.57
C GLY A 254 11.03 -13.97 -6.12
N VAL A 255 9.77 -13.96 -5.68
CA VAL A 255 9.33 -13.34 -4.41
C VAL A 255 9.85 -14.03 -3.14
N ALA A 256 10.15 -15.34 -3.22
CA ALA A 256 10.57 -16.11 -2.05
C ALA A 256 12.07 -16.03 -1.76
N THR A 257 12.90 -15.89 -2.80
CA THR A 257 14.36 -16.05 -2.70
C THR A 257 15.14 -15.03 -3.52
N GLY A 258 14.46 -14.03 -4.08
CA GLY A 258 15.05 -13.07 -5.01
C GLY A 258 15.87 -11.97 -4.35
N TRP A 259 16.31 -11.06 -5.17
CA TRP A 259 17.16 -9.92 -4.85
C TRP A 259 16.83 -8.72 -5.73
N GLN A 260 17.30 -7.53 -5.35
CA GLN A 260 17.20 -6.31 -6.14
C GLN A 260 18.44 -6.14 -7.03
N VAL A 261 18.20 -5.81 -8.28
CA VAL A 261 19.20 -5.51 -9.30
C VAL A 261 19.07 -4.06 -9.72
N CYS A 262 20.19 -3.41 -9.95
CA CYS A 262 20.27 -2.08 -10.54
C CYS A 262 21.01 -2.16 -11.87
N GLN A 263 20.36 -1.70 -12.92
CA GLN A 263 20.96 -1.48 -14.25
C GLN A 263 21.34 -0.02 -14.37
N ARG A 264 22.52 0.30 -14.91
CA ARG A 264 23.01 1.66 -15.13
C ARG A 264 23.52 1.84 -16.55
N SER A 265 23.13 2.93 -17.22
CA SER A 265 23.58 3.27 -18.58
C SER A 265 23.59 4.78 -18.81
N ARG A 266 24.37 5.24 -19.81
CA ARG A 266 24.32 6.63 -20.33
C ARG A 266 23.21 6.83 -21.38
N SER A 267 22.53 5.76 -21.79
CA SER A 267 21.43 5.80 -22.74
C SER A 267 20.22 5.05 -22.18
N PRO A 268 18.97 5.52 -22.44
CA PRO A 268 17.77 4.81 -22.02
C PRO A 268 17.63 3.40 -22.63
N TYR A 269 18.34 3.14 -23.73
CA TYR A 269 18.33 1.87 -24.44
C TYR A 269 19.58 1.02 -24.17
N GLY A 270 20.43 1.41 -23.21
CA GLY A 270 21.65 0.71 -22.90
C GLY A 270 22.84 1.06 -23.85
N PRO A 271 23.93 0.25 -23.83
CA PRO A 271 24.08 -0.93 -22.99
C PRO A 271 24.10 -0.61 -21.49
N TYR A 272 23.60 -1.54 -20.69
CA TYR A 272 23.53 -1.39 -19.24
C TYR A 272 24.63 -2.19 -18.54
N GLU A 273 25.22 -1.58 -17.49
CA GLU A 273 26.01 -2.25 -16.48
C GLU A 273 25.06 -2.75 -15.38
N THR A 274 25.33 -3.95 -14.85
CA THR A 274 24.44 -4.64 -13.89
C THR A 274 25.10 -4.82 -12.53
N LYS A 275 24.34 -4.56 -11.44
CA LYS A 275 24.79 -4.82 -10.06
C LYS A 275 23.62 -5.29 -9.18
N VAL A 276 23.84 -6.33 -8.36
CA VAL A 276 22.94 -6.68 -7.26
C VAL A 276 23.13 -5.64 -6.15
N VAL A 277 22.05 -5.04 -5.66
CA VAL A 277 22.10 -3.89 -4.73
C VAL A 277 21.38 -4.14 -3.40
N LEU A 278 20.54 -5.18 -3.32
CA LEU A 278 19.91 -5.62 -2.07
C LEU A 278 19.56 -7.11 -2.18
N ALA A 279 20.00 -7.90 -1.24
CA ALA A 279 19.67 -9.32 -1.13
C ALA A 279 19.46 -9.70 0.33
N GLN A 280 18.79 -10.82 0.61
CA GLN A 280 18.51 -11.27 1.97
C GLN A 280 19.75 -11.29 2.89
N GLY A 281 20.89 -11.77 2.38
CA GLY A 281 22.09 -11.92 3.17
C GLY A 281 21.85 -12.79 4.42
N LYS A 282 22.22 -12.26 5.59
CA LYS A 282 22.06 -12.93 6.89
C LYS A 282 20.76 -12.54 7.63
N THR A 283 19.87 -11.79 6.97
CA THR A 283 18.66 -11.26 7.59
C THR A 283 17.46 -12.21 7.46
N GLY A 284 16.38 -11.92 8.20
CA GLY A 284 15.10 -12.62 8.07
C GLY A 284 14.23 -12.10 6.92
N VAL A 285 14.68 -11.09 6.15
CA VAL A 285 13.91 -10.50 5.05
C VAL A 285 14.29 -11.22 3.77
N ASN A 286 13.58 -12.30 3.47
CA ASN A 286 13.76 -13.07 2.23
C ASN A 286 13.17 -12.34 1.03
N GLY A 287 13.73 -12.57 -0.13
CA GLY A 287 13.21 -12.12 -1.42
C GLY A 287 12.82 -10.64 -1.45
N PRO A 288 13.70 -9.66 -1.08
CA PRO A 288 13.35 -8.27 -1.22
C PRO A 288 12.93 -8.01 -2.67
N HIS A 289 11.63 -7.72 -2.87
CA HIS A 289 11.02 -7.73 -4.18
C HIS A 289 10.34 -6.40 -4.46
N GLN A 290 10.02 -6.14 -5.70
CA GLN A 290 9.48 -4.89 -6.27
C GLN A 290 9.45 -3.71 -5.29
N GLY A 291 10.07 -2.63 -5.67
CA GLY A 291 10.16 -1.49 -4.79
C GLY A 291 10.51 -0.21 -5.54
N ALA A 292 10.60 0.87 -4.82
CA ALA A 292 10.82 2.20 -5.36
C ALA A 292 11.90 2.96 -4.60
N TRP A 293 12.71 3.68 -5.36
CA TRP A 293 13.65 4.65 -4.84
C TRP A 293 12.98 6.02 -4.71
N VAL A 294 13.09 6.64 -3.52
CA VAL A 294 12.70 8.02 -3.27
C VAL A 294 13.71 8.68 -2.33
N GLY A 295 14.34 9.78 -2.77
CA GLY A 295 15.36 10.49 -2.00
C GLY A 295 16.54 9.58 -1.58
N TYR A 296 16.70 9.40 -0.27
CA TYR A 296 17.72 8.53 0.34
C TYR A 296 17.12 7.21 0.86
N TRP A 297 16.00 6.76 0.29
CA TRP A 297 15.24 5.62 0.76
C TRP A 297 14.84 4.70 -0.38
N PHE A 298 14.71 3.41 -0.04
CA PHE A 298 14.17 2.39 -0.91
C PHE A 298 13.09 1.61 -0.17
N LEU A 299 11.86 1.64 -0.69
CA LEU A 299 10.77 0.79 -0.22
C LEU A 299 10.73 -0.47 -1.06
N HIS A 300 10.46 -1.61 -0.42
CA HIS A 300 10.24 -2.89 -1.11
C HIS A 300 9.30 -3.76 -0.30
N PHE A 301 8.74 -4.79 -0.92
CA PHE A 301 7.96 -5.76 -0.15
C PHE A 301 8.76 -7.03 0.17
N GLN A 302 8.27 -7.76 1.17
CA GLN A 302 8.58 -9.14 1.49
C GLN A 302 7.29 -9.95 1.44
N ASP A 303 7.27 -11.09 0.74
CA ASP A 303 6.13 -12.02 0.74
C ASP A 303 6.19 -12.90 2.00
N VAL A 304 5.15 -12.84 2.82
CA VAL A 304 5.02 -13.61 4.05
C VAL A 304 3.82 -14.58 4.01
N GLY A 305 3.46 -15.00 2.82
CA GLY A 305 2.40 -16.00 2.56
C GLY A 305 1.01 -15.49 2.92
N VAL A 306 0.37 -16.10 3.92
CA VAL A 306 -1.04 -15.82 4.28
C VAL A 306 -1.32 -14.34 4.56
N ALA A 307 -0.40 -13.62 5.17
CA ALA A 307 -0.57 -12.18 5.43
C ALA A 307 -0.21 -11.29 4.22
N GLY A 308 0.27 -11.89 3.11
CA GLY A 308 0.58 -11.19 1.87
C GLY A 308 1.94 -10.52 1.87
N ARG A 309 2.05 -9.39 1.20
CA ARG A 309 3.29 -8.69 0.88
C ARG A 309 3.44 -7.43 1.72
N ILE A 310 4.23 -7.54 2.79
CA ILE A 310 4.48 -6.46 3.76
C ILE A 310 5.60 -5.54 3.30
N VAL A 311 5.52 -4.25 3.63
CA VAL A 311 6.45 -3.23 3.10
C VAL A 311 7.54 -2.90 4.10
N HIS A 312 8.78 -2.92 3.62
CA HIS A 312 9.99 -2.53 4.33
C HIS A 312 10.56 -1.22 3.79
N LEU A 313 11.20 -0.46 4.66
CA LEU A 313 11.94 0.77 4.34
C LEU A 313 13.43 0.54 4.54
N GLN A 314 14.25 0.80 3.52
CA GLN A 314 15.69 0.68 3.58
C GLN A 314 16.35 2.04 3.39
N PRO A 315 17.40 2.38 4.16
CA PRO A 315 18.25 3.52 3.82
C PRO A 315 18.95 3.25 2.48
N LEU A 316 19.15 4.31 1.70
CA LEU A 316 19.85 4.28 0.43
C LEU A 316 20.90 5.40 0.40
N ARG A 317 22.12 5.05 0.10
CA ARG A 317 23.21 6.00 -0.19
C ARG A 317 23.81 5.72 -1.57
N TRP A 318 24.53 6.65 -2.11
CA TRP A 318 25.19 6.51 -3.39
C TRP A 318 26.71 6.43 -3.22
N GLN A 319 27.33 5.51 -3.91
CA GLN A 319 28.79 5.35 -3.97
C GLN A 319 29.19 5.02 -5.42
N ASP A 320 30.06 5.84 -6.01
CA ASP A 320 30.53 5.70 -7.40
C ASP A 320 29.36 5.59 -8.41
N ASP A 321 28.32 6.41 -8.19
CA ASP A 321 27.05 6.39 -8.93
C ASP A 321 26.33 5.01 -8.93
N TRP A 322 26.53 4.21 -7.89
CA TRP A 322 25.75 3.01 -7.59
C TRP A 322 24.95 3.18 -6.28
N PRO A 323 23.70 2.69 -6.23
CA PRO A 323 22.98 2.67 -4.97
C PRO A 323 23.52 1.58 -4.05
N VAL A 324 23.69 1.91 -2.78
CA VAL A 324 23.95 0.98 -1.69
C VAL A 324 22.74 1.03 -0.77
N MET A 325 21.98 -0.06 -0.75
CA MET A 325 20.72 -0.17 -0.03
C MET A 325 20.90 -0.92 1.30
N GLY A 326 20.12 -0.55 2.31
CA GLY A 326 20.16 -1.19 3.62
C GLY A 326 21.54 -1.06 4.28
N ASN A 327 21.98 -2.12 4.93
CA ASN A 327 23.32 -2.24 5.50
C ASN A 327 24.22 -2.98 4.50
N GLU A 328 24.93 -2.21 3.65
CA GLU A 328 25.87 -2.75 2.61
C GLU A 328 25.22 -3.80 1.69
N GLY A 329 23.96 -3.62 1.31
CA GLY A 329 23.20 -4.51 0.44
C GLY A 329 22.38 -5.58 1.16
N GLU A 330 22.28 -5.54 2.49
CA GLU A 330 21.39 -6.39 3.29
C GLU A 330 20.26 -5.56 3.93
N PRO A 331 19.00 -6.06 3.99
CA PRO A 331 17.90 -5.35 4.61
C PRO A 331 18.14 -5.04 6.09
N VAL A 332 17.74 -3.84 6.54
CA VAL A 332 17.76 -3.47 7.97
C VAL A 332 16.43 -3.81 8.64
N SER A 333 16.48 -4.24 9.90
CA SER A 333 15.29 -4.48 10.72
C SER A 333 14.74 -3.20 11.38
N GLN A 334 15.59 -2.17 11.50
CA GLN A 334 15.26 -0.87 12.10
C GLN A 334 16.15 0.22 11.53
N GLY A 335 15.73 1.46 11.65
CA GLY A 335 16.51 2.61 11.20
C GLY A 335 15.94 3.91 11.76
N ASN A 336 16.49 5.04 11.28
CA ASN A 336 16.03 6.37 11.68
C ASN A 336 15.68 7.17 10.43
N VAL A 337 14.51 7.78 10.42
CA VAL A 337 14.07 8.75 9.40
C VAL A 337 14.23 10.17 9.93
N PRO A 338 14.33 11.19 9.05
CA PRO A 338 14.27 12.58 9.47
C PRO A 338 13.03 12.84 10.32
N ASP A 339 13.17 13.60 11.41
CA ASP A 339 12.04 14.00 12.25
C ASP A 339 11.14 14.94 11.46
N LYS A 340 9.97 14.45 11.08
CA LYS A 340 8.92 15.20 10.41
C LYS A 340 7.60 15.00 11.15
N ALA A 341 6.76 16.00 11.15
CA ALA A 341 5.42 15.89 11.71
C ALA A 341 4.62 14.80 11.00
N VAL A 342 4.11 13.83 11.77
CA VAL A 342 3.26 12.76 11.24
C VAL A 342 1.95 13.36 10.72
N SER A 343 1.55 13.00 9.51
CA SER A 343 0.28 13.42 8.95
C SER A 343 -0.91 12.89 9.76
N THR A 344 -1.90 13.75 9.96
CA THR A 344 -3.18 13.38 10.58
C THR A 344 -4.31 13.26 9.55
N ILE A 345 -4.07 13.62 8.29
CA ILE A 345 -5.05 13.59 7.20
C ILE A 345 -5.19 12.16 6.67
N GLY A 346 -6.41 11.71 6.50
CA GLY A 346 -6.75 10.38 5.99
C GLY A 346 -6.86 9.30 7.08
N GLU A 347 -7.19 8.09 6.66
CA GLU A 347 -7.34 6.90 7.50
C GLU A 347 -6.00 6.22 7.76
N ASN A 348 -5.73 5.79 9.01
CA ASN A 348 -4.49 5.09 9.34
C ASN A 348 -4.38 3.76 8.59
N ALA A 349 -3.33 3.58 7.81
CA ALA A 349 -3.07 2.35 7.04
C ALA A 349 -2.48 1.19 7.88
N ASN A 350 -2.12 1.45 9.14
CA ASN A 350 -1.58 0.46 10.07
C ASN A 350 -2.22 0.59 11.47
N PRO A 351 -3.55 0.42 11.61
CA PRO A 351 -4.20 0.52 12.90
C PRO A 351 -3.95 -0.73 13.76
N ARG A 352 -3.67 -0.54 15.06
CA ARG A 352 -3.66 -1.66 16.02
C ARG A 352 -5.06 -2.20 16.29
N LEU A 353 -6.04 -1.32 16.28
CA LEU A 353 -7.46 -1.60 16.38
C LEU A 353 -8.12 -0.91 15.19
N PHE A 354 -8.78 -1.70 14.36
CA PHE A 354 -9.70 -1.20 13.35
C PHE A 354 -11.13 -1.46 13.83
N ARG A 355 -11.96 -0.42 13.86
CA ARG A 355 -13.37 -0.55 14.16
C ARG A 355 -14.17 0.39 13.28
N GLU A 356 -15.17 -0.17 12.61
CA GLU A 356 -16.07 0.54 11.72
C GLU A 356 -17.50 0.46 12.24
N GLU A 357 -18.11 1.63 12.45
CA GLU A 357 -19.48 1.81 12.96
C GLU A 357 -20.46 2.18 11.82
N PHE A 358 -20.00 2.29 10.58
CA PHE A 358 -20.80 2.66 9.41
C PHE A 358 -21.64 3.94 9.61
N SER A 359 -21.07 4.92 10.28
CA SER A 359 -21.71 6.19 10.62
C SER A 359 -21.68 7.24 9.52
N THR A 360 -21.04 6.93 8.39
CA THR A 360 -20.94 7.76 7.19
C THR A 360 -21.63 7.10 6.00
N THR A 361 -21.90 7.86 4.93
CA THR A 361 -22.50 7.33 3.69
C THR A 361 -21.51 6.52 2.88
N ASP A 362 -20.21 6.79 3.04
CA ASP A 362 -19.15 6.16 2.30
C ASP A 362 -18.36 5.20 3.19
N LEU A 363 -17.95 4.08 2.63
CA LEU A 363 -17.02 3.17 3.29
C LEU A 363 -15.63 3.79 3.36
N PRO A 364 -14.89 3.60 4.48
CA PRO A 364 -13.47 3.91 4.55
C PRO A 364 -12.67 3.27 3.42
N LEU A 365 -11.61 3.95 2.97
CA LEU A 365 -10.75 3.50 1.87
C LEU A 365 -10.05 2.15 2.11
N SER A 366 -9.95 1.71 3.36
CA SER A 366 -9.42 0.39 3.72
C SER A 366 -10.33 -0.76 3.29
N TRP A 367 -11.62 -0.53 3.07
CA TRP A 367 -12.55 -1.51 2.55
C TRP A 367 -12.43 -1.66 1.04
N GLN A 368 -12.49 -2.90 0.56
CA GLN A 368 -12.51 -3.20 -0.87
C GLN A 368 -13.57 -4.27 -1.19
N TRP A 369 -14.31 -4.05 -2.27
CA TRP A 369 -15.10 -5.09 -2.90
C TRP A 369 -14.20 -6.06 -3.66
N SER A 370 -14.57 -7.33 -3.73
CA SER A 370 -13.79 -8.33 -4.47
C SER A 370 -13.93 -8.24 -6.00
N GLY A 371 -14.78 -7.38 -6.49
CA GLY A 371 -14.98 -7.05 -7.91
C GLY A 371 -15.41 -5.61 -8.09
N ASN A 372 -15.80 -5.23 -9.32
CA ASN A 372 -16.35 -3.91 -9.58
C ASN A 372 -17.56 -3.64 -8.68
N TYR A 373 -17.62 -2.44 -8.12
CA TYR A 373 -18.73 -2.05 -7.26
C TYR A 373 -20.04 -1.97 -8.05
N ASP A 374 -21.11 -2.44 -7.41
CA ASP A 374 -22.47 -2.29 -7.88
C ASP A 374 -23.36 -1.85 -6.71
N ALA A 375 -24.17 -0.81 -6.91
CA ALA A 375 -25.06 -0.28 -5.86
C ALA A 375 -26.03 -1.34 -5.30
N ARG A 376 -26.25 -2.43 -6.02
CA ARG A 376 -27.05 -3.59 -5.56
C ARG A 376 -26.34 -4.43 -4.49
N TYR A 377 -25.05 -4.22 -4.23
CA TYR A 377 -24.35 -4.95 -3.15
C TYR A 377 -24.78 -4.47 -1.77
N GLY A 378 -25.00 -3.16 -1.62
CA GLY A 378 -25.37 -2.60 -0.33
C GLY A 378 -25.03 -1.11 -0.22
N PHE A 379 -25.32 -0.55 0.94
CA PHE A 379 -25.07 0.85 1.24
C PHE A 379 -24.89 1.08 2.73
N CYS A 380 -24.16 2.12 3.09
CA CYS A 380 -24.08 2.61 4.47
C CYS A 380 -25.28 3.51 4.77
N ASN A 381 -26.06 3.15 5.79
CA ASN A 381 -27.15 3.96 6.33
C ASN A 381 -26.62 4.80 7.49
N ALA A 382 -26.05 5.97 7.18
CA ALA A 382 -25.46 6.85 8.18
C ALA A 382 -26.45 7.28 9.30
N ALA A 383 -27.72 7.42 8.97
CA ALA A 383 -28.75 7.81 9.96
C ALA A 383 -28.98 6.72 11.03
N GLN A 384 -28.65 5.48 10.74
CA GLN A 384 -28.78 4.36 11.66
C GLN A 384 -27.42 3.80 12.09
N SER A 385 -26.31 4.40 11.61
CA SER A 385 -24.95 3.91 11.80
C SER A 385 -24.85 2.42 11.51
N MET A 386 -25.13 2.03 10.26
CA MET A 386 -25.31 0.63 9.88
C MET A 386 -25.01 0.42 8.39
N LEU A 387 -24.31 -0.67 8.07
CA LEU A 387 -24.16 -1.14 6.70
C LEU A 387 -25.29 -2.14 6.40
N ARG A 388 -25.97 -1.99 5.26
CA ARG A 388 -26.86 -3.01 4.71
C ARG A 388 -26.25 -3.63 3.46
N LEU A 389 -26.10 -4.96 3.47
CA LEU A 389 -25.71 -5.75 2.31
C LEU A 389 -26.93 -6.54 1.81
N PHE A 390 -27.18 -6.49 0.50
CA PHE A 390 -28.23 -7.28 -0.15
C PHE A 390 -27.69 -8.63 -0.62
N SER A 391 -28.53 -9.66 -0.63
CA SER A 391 -28.13 -10.97 -1.13
C SER A 391 -27.95 -10.94 -2.65
N TYR A 392 -26.68 -10.82 -3.09
CA TYR A 392 -26.31 -10.75 -4.50
C TYR A 392 -26.19 -12.14 -5.13
N PRO A 393 -26.75 -12.37 -6.35
CA PRO A 393 -26.70 -13.68 -7.00
C PRO A 393 -25.28 -14.04 -7.42
N CYS A 394 -24.81 -15.24 -7.05
CA CYS A 394 -23.51 -15.75 -7.45
C CYS A 394 -23.52 -17.28 -7.61
N ASP A 395 -22.52 -17.83 -8.30
CA ASP A 395 -22.37 -19.27 -8.47
C ASP A 395 -21.74 -19.94 -7.24
N SER A 396 -20.91 -19.19 -6.53
CA SER A 396 -20.36 -19.59 -5.22
C SER A 396 -19.97 -18.35 -4.42
N ILE A 397 -20.00 -18.44 -3.10
CA ILE A 397 -19.66 -17.30 -2.23
C ILE A 397 -18.24 -16.78 -2.51
N PRO A 398 -17.17 -17.60 -2.56
CA PRO A 398 -15.84 -17.10 -2.86
C PRO A 398 -15.72 -16.39 -4.22
N ALA A 399 -16.53 -16.77 -5.20
CA ALA A 399 -16.54 -16.15 -6.52
C ALA A 399 -17.50 -14.95 -6.63
N SER A 400 -18.09 -14.47 -5.54
CA SER A 400 -18.96 -13.30 -5.58
C SER A 400 -18.17 -12.00 -5.67
N PRO A 401 -18.52 -11.08 -6.58
CA PRO A 401 -17.92 -9.75 -6.63
C PRO A 401 -18.35 -8.86 -5.46
N SER A 402 -19.42 -9.24 -4.74
CA SER A 402 -20.01 -8.48 -3.63
C SER A 402 -19.40 -8.80 -2.25
N LEU A 403 -18.28 -9.52 -2.18
CA LEU A 403 -17.55 -9.65 -0.90
C LEU A 403 -16.95 -8.31 -0.51
N LEU A 404 -17.20 -7.88 0.72
CA LEU A 404 -16.61 -6.67 1.28
C LEU A 404 -15.48 -7.05 2.23
N LEU A 405 -14.25 -6.70 1.87
CA LEU A 405 -13.03 -7.29 2.40
C LEU A 405 -12.09 -6.26 3.04
N GLN A 406 -11.39 -6.70 4.09
CA GLN A 406 -10.30 -6.03 4.77
C GLN A 406 -9.01 -6.86 4.69
N LYS A 407 -7.86 -6.19 4.63
CA LYS A 407 -6.53 -6.82 4.76
C LYS A 407 -6.33 -7.33 6.19
N ILE A 408 -5.56 -8.40 6.35
CA ILE A 408 -5.19 -8.92 7.68
C ILE A 408 -3.80 -8.43 8.10
N PRO A 409 -3.57 -8.20 9.41
CA PRO A 409 -2.25 -7.82 9.89
C PRO A 409 -1.29 -9.02 9.87
N ALA A 410 -0.04 -8.77 9.49
CA ALA A 410 1.05 -9.71 9.64
C ALA A 410 1.63 -9.69 11.08
N ASN A 411 2.36 -10.72 11.43
CA ASN A 411 3.22 -10.83 12.62
C ASN A 411 2.51 -10.72 13.99
N ARG A 412 1.19 -10.81 14.03
CA ARG A 412 0.43 -10.83 15.30
C ARG A 412 -0.83 -11.70 15.20
N ALA A 413 -1.25 -12.22 16.36
CA ALA A 413 -2.59 -12.76 16.51
C ALA A 413 -3.62 -11.60 16.52
N PHE A 414 -4.81 -11.87 16.02
CA PHE A 414 -5.91 -10.90 16.01
C PHE A 414 -7.27 -11.60 16.07
N THR A 415 -8.30 -10.82 16.34
CA THR A 415 -9.68 -11.26 16.35
C THR A 415 -10.52 -10.35 15.48
N VAL A 416 -11.33 -10.93 14.61
CA VAL A 416 -12.34 -10.20 13.84
C VAL A 416 -13.71 -10.48 14.46
N THR A 417 -14.49 -9.43 14.70
CA THR A 417 -15.87 -9.56 15.19
C THR A 417 -16.78 -8.63 14.41
N ALA A 418 -17.93 -9.14 14.00
CA ALA A 418 -19.01 -8.35 13.40
C ALA A 418 -20.31 -8.60 14.15
N LYS A 419 -21.08 -7.53 14.44
CA LYS A 419 -22.44 -7.64 14.94
C LYS A 419 -23.38 -7.51 13.75
N VAL A 420 -24.11 -8.57 13.45
CA VAL A 420 -24.90 -8.68 12.23
C VAL A 420 -26.33 -9.15 12.52
N ARG A 421 -27.24 -8.85 11.60
CA ARG A 421 -28.61 -9.35 11.60
C ARG A 421 -28.98 -9.74 10.17
N PHE A 422 -29.22 -11.03 9.92
CA PHE A 422 -29.60 -11.52 8.61
C PHE A 422 -31.10 -11.76 8.50
N THR A 423 -31.73 -11.11 7.52
CA THR A 423 -33.15 -11.22 7.19
C THR A 423 -33.29 -11.79 5.76
N PRO A 424 -33.46 -13.11 5.61
CA PRO A 424 -33.64 -13.73 4.30
C PRO A 424 -35.00 -13.41 3.70
N LEU A 425 -35.11 -13.46 2.38
CA LEU A 425 -36.38 -13.34 1.69
C LEU A 425 -37.15 -14.66 1.81
N LYS A 426 -38.31 -14.64 2.45
CA LYS A 426 -39.13 -15.85 2.71
C LYS A 426 -39.41 -16.72 1.49
N LYS A 427 -39.55 -16.10 0.29
CA LYS A 427 -39.84 -16.79 -0.97
C LYS A 427 -38.71 -17.70 -1.46
N ILE A 428 -37.47 -17.49 -1.00
CA ILE A 428 -36.28 -18.24 -1.39
C ILE A 428 -35.50 -18.73 -0.16
N THR A 429 -36.23 -19.12 0.88
CA THR A 429 -35.61 -19.65 2.12
C THR A 429 -34.67 -20.81 1.78
N GLY A 430 -33.44 -20.74 2.32
CA GLY A 430 -32.37 -21.71 2.09
C GLY A 430 -31.48 -21.43 0.88
N HIS A 431 -31.83 -20.47 0.02
CA HIS A 431 -31.01 -20.04 -1.13
C HIS A 431 -30.16 -18.82 -0.86
N GLU A 432 -30.26 -18.22 0.32
CA GLU A 432 -29.52 -17.03 0.72
C GLU A 432 -28.61 -17.34 1.90
N ARG A 433 -27.41 -16.80 1.86
CA ARG A 433 -26.41 -16.92 2.92
C ARG A 433 -25.75 -15.57 3.14
N ALA A 434 -25.51 -15.24 4.41
CA ALA A 434 -24.82 -14.02 4.80
C ALA A 434 -23.94 -14.27 6.02
N GLY A 435 -22.85 -13.53 6.19
CA GLY A 435 -21.98 -13.73 7.34
C GLY A 435 -20.56 -13.19 7.20
N LEU A 436 -19.64 -13.85 7.90
CA LEU A 436 -18.21 -13.53 7.97
C LEU A 436 -17.43 -14.51 7.09
N ILE A 437 -16.43 -13.99 6.36
CA ILE A 437 -15.54 -14.78 5.50
C ILE A 437 -14.08 -14.56 5.85
N VAL A 438 -13.28 -15.63 5.79
CA VAL A 438 -11.82 -15.60 5.61
C VAL A 438 -11.55 -16.03 4.18
N ALA A 439 -11.16 -15.08 3.33
CA ALA A 439 -11.06 -15.25 1.89
C ALA A 439 -9.60 -15.46 1.46
N GLY A 440 -9.38 -16.45 0.61
CA GLY A 440 -8.10 -16.79 -0.02
C GLY A 440 -8.32 -17.78 -1.15
N ARG A 441 -7.28 -18.49 -1.60
CA ARG A 441 -7.42 -19.57 -2.59
C ARG A 441 -8.37 -20.67 -2.09
N GLN A 442 -8.39 -20.86 -0.78
CA GLN A 442 -9.43 -21.59 -0.06
C GLN A 442 -10.09 -20.61 0.90
N SER A 443 -11.39 -20.48 0.80
CA SER A 443 -12.17 -19.56 1.64
C SER A 443 -13.02 -20.33 2.64
N TYR A 444 -13.17 -19.72 3.84
CA TYR A 444 -13.94 -20.27 4.95
C TYR A 444 -15.00 -19.27 5.38
N MET A 445 -16.21 -19.74 5.60
CA MET A 445 -17.38 -18.92 5.87
C MET A 445 -18.03 -19.31 7.20
N LEU A 446 -18.54 -18.30 7.92
CA LEU A 446 -19.40 -18.44 9.07
C LEU A 446 -20.73 -17.76 8.76
N ASP A 447 -21.79 -18.55 8.61
CA ASP A 447 -23.13 -18.02 8.33
C ASP A 447 -23.75 -17.37 9.57
N ALA A 448 -24.42 -16.24 9.36
CA ALA A 448 -25.32 -15.65 10.32
C ALA A 448 -26.65 -16.44 10.36
N PRO A 449 -27.26 -16.63 11.55
CA PRO A 449 -28.60 -17.23 11.64
C PRO A 449 -29.64 -16.47 10.84
N ALA A 450 -30.45 -17.17 10.06
CA ALA A 450 -31.49 -16.60 9.20
C ALA A 450 -32.80 -16.37 9.98
N ASN A 451 -32.74 -15.71 11.13
CA ASN A 451 -33.87 -15.51 12.06
C ASN A 451 -34.25 -14.05 12.28
N GLY A 452 -33.50 -13.10 11.67
CA GLY A 452 -33.75 -11.66 11.83
C GLY A 452 -33.29 -11.08 13.18
N GLU A 453 -32.55 -11.84 13.98
CA GLU A 453 -32.04 -11.42 15.28
C GLU A 453 -30.56 -11.01 15.21
N TRP A 454 -30.15 -10.09 16.10
CA TRP A 454 -28.75 -9.69 16.20
C TRP A 454 -27.86 -10.84 16.72
N THR A 455 -26.79 -11.09 16.00
CA THR A 455 -25.80 -12.12 16.31
C THR A 455 -24.39 -11.56 16.14
N TRP A 456 -23.47 -11.95 17.01
CA TRP A 456 -22.05 -11.63 16.88
C TRP A 456 -21.33 -12.81 16.23
N LEU A 457 -20.75 -12.55 15.09
CA LEU A 457 -19.87 -13.49 14.38
C LEU A 457 -18.43 -13.13 14.67
N ARG A 458 -17.61 -14.13 14.96
CA ARG A 458 -16.20 -13.92 15.29
C ARG A 458 -15.32 -14.96 14.63
N VAL A 459 -14.11 -14.53 14.21
CA VAL A 459 -12.97 -15.42 13.93
C VAL A 459 -11.77 -14.96 14.75
N THR A 460 -11.12 -15.89 15.44
CA THR A 460 -9.79 -15.68 16.03
C THR A 460 -8.74 -16.20 15.07
N VAL A 461 -7.66 -15.47 14.90
CA VAL A 461 -6.54 -15.83 14.02
C VAL A 461 -5.27 -15.77 14.83
N SER A 462 -4.58 -16.92 14.94
CA SER A 462 -3.28 -17.01 15.62
C SER A 462 -2.18 -16.33 14.81
N GLN A 463 -1.01 -16.11 15.40
CA GLN A 463 0.16 -15.61 14.69
C GLN A 463 0.60 -16.52 13.53
N ASN A 464 0.28 -17.82 13.60
CA ASN A 464 0.55 -18.80 12.54
C ASN A 464 -0.61 -18.95 11.55
N HIS A 465 -1.63 -18.07 11.62
CA HIS A 465 -2.83 -18.04 10.79
C HIS A 465 -3.76 -19.25 10.97
N ASP A 466 -3.69 -19.94 12.12
CA ASP A 466 -4.70 -20.90 12.50
C ASP A 466 -5.94 -20.14 12.99
N CYS A 467 -7.11 -20.53 12.50
CA CYS A 467 -8.36 -19.82 12.66
C CYS A 467 -9.40 -20.67 13.38
N GLN A 468 -10.27 -20.03 14.17
CA GLN A 468 -11.46 -20.65 14.74
C GLN A 468 -12.64 -19.67 14.68
N PHE A 469 -13.77 -20.15 14.18
CA PHE A 469 -15.02 -19.38 14.19
C PHE A 469 -15.79 -19.54 15.49
N TYR A 470 -16.54 -18.48 15.84
CA TYR A 470 -17.44 -18.45 16.99
C TYR A 470 -18.69 -17.63 16.69
N THR A 471 -19.78 -17.94 17.39
CA THR A 471 -21.01 -17.13 17.40
C THR A 471 -21.39 -16.76 18.84
N SER A 472 -22.15 -15.67 18.98
CA SER A 472 -22.71 -15.25 20.26
C SER A 472 -24.05 -14.56 20.02
N THR A 473 -24.99 -14.72 20.97
CA THR A 473 -26.29 -14.03 20.99
C THR A 473 -26.33 -12.85 21.95
N ASP A 474 -25.29 -12.71 22.81
CA ASP A 474 -25.22 -11.65 23.83
C ASP A 474 -23.96 -10.76 23.69
N GLY A 475 -23.06 -11.09 22.75
CA GLY A 475 -21.78 -10.41 22.52
C GLY A 475 -20.74 -10.65 23.64
N LYS A 476 -21.04 -11.48 24.61
CA LYS A 476 -20.17 -11.78 25.78
C LYS A 476 -19.71 -13.23 25.77
N THR A 477 -20.64 -14.16 25.62
CA THR A 477 -20.37 -15.60 25.61
C THR A 477 -20.30 -16.09 24.17
N TYR A 478 -19.13 -16.60 23.77
CA TYR A 478 -18.88 -17.07 22.41
C TYR A 478 -18.78 -18.59 22.35
N ILE A 479 -19.53 -19.19 21.45
CA ILE A 479 -19.57 -20.66 21.22
C ILE A 479 -18.80 -20.93 19.93
N ALA A 480 -17.85 -21.87 19.97
CA ALA A 480 -17.08 -22.28 18.81
C ALA A 480 -17.99 -22.96 17.76
N VAL A 481 -17.77 -22.62 16.48
CA VAL A 481 -18.50 -23.17 15.34
C VAL A 481 -17.53 -23.85 14.39
N GLY A 482 -17.81 -25.07 14.02
CA GLY A 482 -16.97 -25.87 13.12
C GLY A 482 -15.64 -26.28 13.76
N LYS A 483 -14.75 -26.83 12.94
CA LYS A 483 -13.39 -27.22 13.34
C LYS A 483 -12.44 -26.06 13.08
N PRO A 484 -11.30 -25.96 13.84
CA PRO A 484 -10.20 -25.07 13.48
C PRO A 484 -9.73 -25.32 12.04
N PHE A 485 -9.29 -24.27 11.36
CA PHE A 485 -8.76 -24.32 10.00
C PHE A 485 -7.56 -23.37 9.88
N ARG A 486 -6.77 -23.53 8.85
CA ARG A 486 -5.67 -22.63 8.54
C ARG A 486 -6.07 -21.72 7.39
N ALA A 487 -5.88 -20.41 7.55
CA ALA A 487 -6.07 -19.46 6.44
C ALA A 487 -5.05 -19.74 5.33
N VAL A 488 -5.45 -19.49 4.09
CA VAL A 488 -4.63 -19.67 2.89
C VAL A 488 -4.60 -18.33 2.15
N GLU A 489 -3.44 -17.96 1.65
CA GLU A 489 -3.27 -16.75 0.85
C GLU A 489 -4.16 -16.73 -0.40
N GLY A 490 -4.41 -15.55 -0.96
CA GLY A 490 -5.05 -15.37 -2.26
C GLY A 490 -4.08 -15.63 -3.42
N VAL A 491 -4.48 -15.28 -4.63
CA VAL A 491 -3.62 -15.32 -5.82
C VAL A 491 -2.84 -14.02 -5.88
N TRP A 492 -1.53 -14.07 -5.64
CA TRP A 492 -0.61 -12.93 -5.57
C TRP A 492 -0.85 -11.93 -4.43
N ILE A 493 -1.81 -12.19 -3.56
CA ILE A 493 -2.20 -11.35 -2.41
C ILE A 493 -2.32 -12.18 -1.15
N GLY A 494 -2.31 -11.53 0.00
CA GLY A 494 -2.63 -12.16 1.27
C GLY A 494 -4.09 -12.60 1.37
N ALA A 495 -4.40 -13.40 2.38
CA ALA A 495 -5.76 -13.66 2.80
C ALA A 495 -6.43 -12.35 3.25
N LYS A 496 -7.75 -12.30 3.13
CA LYS A 496 -8.57 -11.19 3.60
C LYS A 496 -9.67 -11.68 4.52
N VAL A 497 -10.17 -10.81 5.37
CA VAL A 497 -11.35 -11.06 6.19
C VAL A 497 -12.45 -10.11 5.79
N GLY A 498 -13.70 -10.50 5.93
CA GLY A 498 -14.78 -9.58 5.55
C GLY A 498 -16.17 -10.18 5.66
N LEU A 499 -17.07 -9.55 4.95
CA LEU A 499 -18.49 -9.78 5.00
C LEU A 499 -19.00 -10.26 3.63
N TYR A 500 -20.02 -11.11 3.66
CA TYR A 500 -20.75 -11.52 2.48
C TYR A 500 -22.25 -11.55 2.72
N CYS A 501 -23.03 -11.25 1.68
CA CYS A 501 -24.45 -11.49 1.62
C CYS A 501 -24.78 -11.91 0.18
N THR A 502 -25.13 -13.17 -0.02
CA THR A 502 -25.22 -13.78 -1.36
C THR A 502 -26.44 -14.68 -1.47
N ARG A 503 -26.83 -15.00 -2.71
CA ARG A 503 -27.84 -16.00 -3.01
C ARG A 503 -27.48 -16.82 -4.23
N ASP A 504 -28.07 -17.99 -4.33
CA ASP A 504 -28.05 -18.79 -5.55
C ASP A 504 -28.71 -18.02 -6.71
N ARG A 505 -28.37 -18.37 -7.96
CA ARG A 505 -28.99 -17.76 -9.16
C ARG A 505 -30.42 -18.29 -9.39
N VAL A 506 -31.31 -18.03 -8.41
CA VAL A 506 -32.73 -18.32 -8.52
C VAL A 506 -33.49 -17.18 -9.20
N LYS A 507 -34.50 -17.49 -10.00
CA LYS A 507 -35.33 -16.49 -10.67
C LYS A 507 -36.26 -15.82 -9.65
N ILE A 508 -35.92 -14.64 -9.22
CA ILE A 508 -36.64 -13.82 -8.24
C ILE A 508 -36.45 -12.35 -8.55
N ASN A 509 -37.38 -11.50 -8.13
CA ASN A 509 -37.37 -10.05 -8.35
C ASN A 509 -37.11 -9.25 -7.08
N ASP A 510 -36.59 -9.86 -6.01
CA ASP A 510 -36.30 -9.26 -4.72
C ASP A 510 -35.16 -10.01 -4.04
N SER A 511 -34.68 -9.55 -2.88
CA SER A 511 -33.59 -10.17 -2.12
C SER A 511 -33.78 -10.00 -0.62
N GLY A 512 -33.23 -10.94 0.17
CA GLY A 512 -32.94 -10.71 1.57
C GLY A 512 -31.74 -9.78 1.76
N TYR A 513 -31.43 -9.47 3.02
CA TYR A 513 -30.35 -8.56 3.36
C TYR A 513 -29.73 -8.89 4.72
N MET A 514 -28.49 -8.48 4.90
CA MET A 514 -27.79 -8.49 6.18
C MET A 514 -27.49 -7.05 6.62
N ASP A 515 -27.96 -6.69 7.81
CA ASP A 515 -27.57 -5.46 8.50
C ASP A 515 -26.32 -5.73 9.34
N VAL A 516 -25.37 -4.81 9.32
CA VAL A 516 -24.13 -4.85 10.10
C VAL A 516 -24.06 -3.59 10.93
N ASP A 517 -24.13 -3.75 12.25
CA ASP A 517 -24.06 -2.66 13.23
C ASP A 517 -22.63 -2.12 13.32
N TRP A 518 -21.66 -3.02 13.41
CA TRP A 518 -20.23 -2.68 13.42
C TRP A 518 -19.37 -3.89 13.03
N PHE A 519 -18.13 -3.57 12.65
CA PHE A 519 -17.10 -4.56 12.33
C PHE A 519 -15.77 -4.14 13.01
N GLU A 520 -15.08 -5.09 13.65
CA GLU A 520 -13.86 -4.81 14.41
C GLU A 520 -12.77 -5.84 14.10
N ILE A 521 -11.50 -5.36 13.94
CA ILE A 521 -10.28 -6.16 13.97
C ILE A 521 -9.43 -5.67 15.15
N ARG A 522 -9.21 -6.54 16.14
CA ARG A 522 -8.48 -6.22 17.36
C ARG A 522 -7.27 -7.13 17.55
#